data_975b210de240a5d7e30c20620ac72f55
#
_entry.id   975b210de240a5d7e30c20620ac72f55
#
_cell.length_a   1.000
_cell.length_b   1.000
_cell.length_c   1.000
_cell.angle_alpha   90.00
_cell.angle_beta   90.00
_cell.angle_gamma   90.00
#
_symmetry.space_group_name_H-M   'P 1'
#
loop_
_entity.id
_entity.type
_entity.pdbx_description
1 polymer ?
#
loop_
_entity_poly.entity_id
_entity_poly.type
_entity_poly.pdbx_seq_one_letter_code
_entity_poly.pdbx_strand_id
1 'polypeptide(L)'
;MAHAAIDFARSGGIDLDRLERSLSLVGIRVGDGRYRVLGGDHEHWVDLYTTSLPRCDCGDHLWRDRICKHILAALLREGNDKVISALGSLMERLRAAA
;
A
#
# COMPACT_ATOMS: atom_id res chain seq x y z
N MET A 1 15.02 -13.98 -4.23
CA MET A 1 14.82 -13.44 -5.59
C MET A 1 14.45 -11.95 -5.49
N ALA A 2 15.09 -11.13 -6.30
CA ALA A 2 14.76 -9.70 -6.32
C ALA A 2 13.48 -9.49 -7.13
N HIS A 3 12.58 -8.66 -6.60
CA HIS A 3 11.37 -8.25 -7.30
C HIS A 3 11.64 -7.01 -8.14
N ALA A 4 10.88 -6.85 -9.22
CA ALA A 4 10.92 -5.61 -9.99
C ALA A 4 10.48 -4.43 -9.11
N ALA A 5 11.10 -3.27 -9.31
CA ALA A 5 10.71 -2.07 -8.59
C ALA A 5 9.28 -1.66 -8.98
N ILE A 6 8.50 -1.25 -7.99
CA ILE A 6 7.14 -0.78 -8.21
C ILE A 6 7.20 0.65 -8.78
N ASP A 7 6.53 0.86 -9.90
CA ASP A 7 6.41 2.19 -10.50
C ASP A 7 5.19 2.91 -9.93
N PHE A 8 5.40 3.64 -8.85
CA PHE A 8 4.32 4.38 -8.20
C PHE A 8 3.75 5.48 -9.09
N ALA A 9 4.55 6.06 -9.96
CA ALA A 9 4.10 7.16 -10.83
C ALA A 9 2.99 6.72 -11.78
N ARG A 10 3.02 5.46 -12.26
CA ARG A 10 1.99 4.93 -13.16
C ARG A 10 0.62 4.83 -12.50
N SER A 11 0.59 4.73 -11.17
CA SER A 11 -0.66 4.62 -10.40
C SER A 11 -0.96 5.92 -9.63
N GLY A 12 -0.45 7.06 -10.10
CA GLY A 12 -0.74 8.35 -9.49
C GLY A 12 0.09 8.70 -8.26
N GLY A 13 1.17 7.96 -8.00
CA GLY A 13 2.04 8.20 -6.85
C GLY A 13 1.49 7.63 -5.55
N ILE A 14 2.13 8.00 -4.44
CA ILE A 14 1.71 7.60 -3.10
C ILE A 14 0.86 8.72 -2.50
N ASP A 15 -0.42 8.45 -2.29
CA ASP A 15 -1.37 9.39 -1.68
C ASP A 15 -1.22 9.33 -0.16
N LEU A 16 -0.92 10.47 0.47
CA LEU A 16 -0.69 10.52 1.92
C LEU A 16 -1.95 10.25 2.73
N ASP A 17 -3.13 10.59 2.23
CA ASP A 17 -4.38 10.28 2.92
C ASP A 17 -4.64 8.76 2.93
N ARG A 18 -4.35 8.09 1.82
CA ARG A 18 -4.44 6.63 1.75
C ARG A 18 -3.38 5.97 2.64
N LEU A 19 -2.18 6.53 2.68
CA LEU A 19 -1.12 6.04 3.55
C LEU A 19 -1.53 6.15 5.03
N GLU A 20 -2.12 7.27 5.42
CA GLU A 20 -2.63 7.44 6.79
C GLU A 20 -3.67 6.37 7.13
N ARG A 21 -4.63 6.13 6.23
CA ARG A 21 -5.64 5.07 6.43
C ARG A 21 -5.01 3.68 6.49
N SER A 22 -3.92 3.46 5.80
CA SER A 22 -3.23 2.16 5.82
C SER A 22 -2.66 1.82 7.21
N LEU A 23 -2.39 2.81 8.04
CA LEU A 23 -1.79 2.60 9.36
C LEU A 23 -2.71 1.86 10.32
N SER A 24 -4.02 1.85 10.09
CA SER A 24 -4.98 1.09 10.89
C SER A 24 -5.21 -0.33 10.37
N LEU A 25 -4.55 -0.71 9.29
CA LEU A 25 -4.71 -2.01 8.66
C LEU A 25 -3.55 -2.93 9.03
N VAL A 26 -3.81 -4.24 9.00
CA VAL A 26 -2.80 -5.26 9.28
C VAL A 26 -2.59 -6.10 8.04
N GLY A 27 -1.36 -6.12 7.52
CA GLY A 27 -0.98 -6.99 6.42
C GLY A 27 -0.43 -8.30 6.95
N ILE A 28 -1.02 -9.43 6.53
CA ILE A 28 -0.56 -10.77 6.88
C ILE A 28 0.02 -11.39 5.62
N ARG A 29 1.33 -11.68 5.64
CA ARG A 29 1.99 -12.32 4.51
C ARG A 29 1.52 -13.76 4.36
N VAL A 30 0.99 -14.09 3.18
CA VAL A 30 0.50 -15.44 2.88
C VAL A 30 1.31 -16.13 1.80
N GLY A 31 2.22 -15.41 1.17
CA GLY A 31 3.10 -15.93 0.12
C GLY A 31 4.09 -14.85 -0.27
N ASP A 32 4.94 -15.13 -1.24
CA ASP A 32 5.92 -14.15 -1.72
C ASP A 32 5.22 -13.00 -2.41
N GLY A 33 5.26 -11.81 -1.78
CA GLY A 33 4.58 -10.62 -2.27
C GLY A 33 3.06 -10.67 -2.18
N ARG A 34 2.50 -11.64 -1.47
CA ARG A 34 1.05 -11.80 -1.34
C ARG A 34 0.61 -11.63 0.10
N TYR A 35 -0.45 -10.86 0.29
CA TYR A 35 -0.93 -10.47 1.61
C TYR A 35 -2.44 -10.57 1.71
N ARG A 36 -2.90 -10.89 2.91
CA ARG A 36 -4.27 -10.63 3.35
C ARG A 36 -4.20 -9.37 4.20
N VAL A 37 -5.10 -8.41 3.94
CA VAL A 37 -5.11 -7.14 4.66
C VAL A 37 -6.42 -7.02 5.42
N LEU A 38 -6.31 -6.83 6.73
CA LEU A 38 -7.41 -6.83 7.69
C LEU A 38 -7.50 -5.47 8.38
N GLY A 39 -8.64 -5.17 8.99
CA GLY A 39 -8.84 -3.97 9.81
C GLY A 39 -9.91 -3.04 9.28
N GLY A 40 -10.49 -3.31 8.10
CA GLY A 40 -11.68 -2.65 7.60
C GLY A 40 -12.91 -3.53 7.75
N ASP A 41 -13.97 -3.22 7.00
CA ASP A 41 -15.21 -3.99 7.00
C ASP A 41 -15.01 -5.38 6.41
N HIS A 42 -14.08 -5.51 5.47
CA HIS A 42 -13.82 -6.75 4.76
C HIS A 42 -12.33 -7.01 4.69
N GLU A 43 -11.96 -8.29 4.63
CA GLU A 43 -10.63 -8.71 4.30
C GLU A 43 -10.37 -8.51 2.81
N HIS A 44 -9.17 -8.02 2.47
CA HIS A 44 -8.78 -7.82 1.08
C HIS A 44 -7.49 -8.56 0.75
N TRP A 45 -7.36 -8.98 -0.49
CA TRP A 45 -6.17 -9.64 -1.00
C TRP A 45 -5.31 -8.64 -1.76
N VAL A 46 -4.01 -8.74 -1.54
CA VAL A 46 -3.02 -7.91 -2.24
C VAL A 46 -1.97 -8.81 -2.85
N ASP A 47 -1.65 -8.56 -4.11
CA ASP A 47 -0.56 -9.22 -4.83
C ASP A 47 0.35 -8.13 -5.39
N LEU A 48 1.59 -8.09 -4.91
CA LEU A 48 2.50 -6.99 -5.23
C LEU A 48 3.30 -7.23 -6.52
N TYR A 49 3.57 -8.48 -6.88
CA TYR A 49 4.63 -8.73 -7.86
C TYR A 49 4.27 -9.70 -8.98
N THR A 50 3.13 -10.35 -8.96
CA THR A 50 2.77 -11.32 -10.00
C THR A 50 2.53 -10.65 -11.34
N THR A 51 1.98 -9.43 -11.34
CA THR A 51 1.79 -8.63 -12.55
C THR A 51 2.74 -7.43 -12.55
N SER A 52 2.72 -6.64 -13.62
CA SER A 52 3.58 -5.45 -13.73
C SER A 52 3.22 -4.35 -12.72
N LEU A 53 2.03 -4.39 -12.15
CA LEU A 53 1.57 -3.43 -11.15
C LEU A 53 1.00 -4.18 -9.94
N PRO A 54 1.10 -3.60 -8.73
CA PRO A 54 0.45 -4.17 -7.56
C PRO A 54 -1.06 -4.26 -7.76
N ARG A 55 -1.68 -5.31 -7.23
CA ARG A 55 -3.11 -5.56 -7.39
C ARG A 55 -3.79 -5.72 -6.04
N CYS A 56 -5.02 -5.24 -5.97
CA CYS A 56 -5.90 -5.41 -4.82
C CYS A 56 -7.33 -5.62 -5.33
N ASP A 57 -8.13 -6.32 -4.56
CA ASP A 57 -9.54 -6.60 -4.91
C ASP A 57 -10.51 -5.52 -4.40
N CYS A 58 -10.01 -4.42 -3.81
CA CYS A 58 -10.87 -3.36 -3.31
C CYS A 58 -11.37 -2.42 -4.41
N GLY A 59 -12.50 -1.74 -4.16
CA GLY A 59 -13.11 -0.83 -5.12
C GLY A 59 -12.23 0.36 -5.46
N ASP A 60 -11.50 0.91 -4.50
CA ASP A 60 -10.62 2.05 -4.74
C ASP A 60 -9.56 1.72 -5.80
N HIS A 61 -8.96 0.54 -5.71
CA HIS A 61 -7.99 0.09 -6.69
C HIS A 61 -8.63 -0.26 -8.04
N LEU A 62 -9.69 -1.06 -8.01
CA LEU A 62 -10.32 -1.58 -9.23
C LEU A 62 -10.94 -0.48 -10.09
N TRP A 63 -11.56 0.53 -9.46
CA TRP A 63 -12.27 1.57 -10.17
C TRP A 63 -11.42 2.80 -10.47
N ARG A 64 -10.41 3.08 -9.66
CA ARG A 64 -9.60 4.30 -9.78
C ARG A 64 -8.18 4.05 -10.25
N ASP A 65 -7.78 2.79 -10.37
CA ASP A 65 -6.43 2.36 -10.77
C ASP A 65 -5.33 3.04 -9.96
N ARG A 66 -5.55 3.15 -8.65
CA ARG A 66 -4.60 3.79 -7.74
C ARG A 66 -4.02 2.81 -6.75
N ILE A 67 -2.85 3.14 -6.22
CA ILE A 67 -2.28 2.43 -5.08
C ILE A 67 -3.19 2.71 -3.88
N CYS A 68 -3.98 1.71 -3.49
CA CYS A 68 -4.95 1.84 -2.42
C CYS A 68 -4.33 1.65 -1.03
N LYS A 69 -5.10 1.92 0.02
CA LYS A 69 -4.64 1.75 1.41
C LYS A 69 -4.20 0.32 1.71
N HIS A 70 -4.82 -0.68 1.10
CA HIS A 70 -4.48 -2.09 1.32
C HIS A 70 -3.12 -2.43 0.70
N ILE A 71 -2.85 -1.93 -0.50
CA ILE A 71 -1.54 -2.10 -1.15
C ILE A 71 -0.47 -1.39 -0.32
N LEU A 72 -0.75 -0.18 0.18
CA LEU A 72 0.20 0.54 1.02
C LEU A 72 0.48 -0.20 2.32
N ALA A 73 -0.54 -0.79 2.96
CA ALA A 73 -0.34 -1.61 4.15
C ALA A 73 0.57 -2.81 3.88
N ALA A 74 0.38 -3.49 2.75
CA ALA A 74 1.22 -4.60 2.34
C ALA A 74 2.66 -4.13 2.08
N LEU A 75 2.84 -3.00 1.41
CA LEU A 75 4.17 -2.45 1.13
C LEU A 75 4.90 -2.00 2.40
N LEU A 76 4.19 -1.46 3.38
CA LEU A 76 4.78 -1.17 4.70
C LEU A 76 5.25 -2.45 5.37
N ARG A 77 4.46 -3.50 5.31
CA ARG A 77 4.82 -4.81 5.87
C ARG A 77 6.04 -5.41 5.18
N GLU A 78 6.18 -5.18 3.85
CA GLU A 78 7.35 -5.61 3.06
C GLU A 78 8.59 -4.78 3.37
N GLY A 79 8.44 -3.59 3.95
CA GLY A 79 9.55 -2.67 4.15
C GLY A 79 9.94 -1.89 2.89
N ASN A 80 8.98 -1.58 2.02
CA ASN A 80 9.26 -0.84 0.79
C ASN A 80 9.83 0.55 1.09
N ASP A 81 11.01 0.86 0.55
CA ASP A 81 11.75 2.09 0.85
C ASP A 81 10.98 3.37 0.50
N LYS A 82 10.27 3.38 -0.62
CA LYS A 82 9.53 4.57 -1.06
C LYS A 82 8.32 4.82 -0.17
N VAL A 83 7.64 3.77 0.27
CA VAL A 83 6.50 3.90 1.19
C VAL A 83 6.97 4.33 2.57
N ILE A 84 8.09 3.79 3.04
CA ILE A 84 8.70 4.22 4.32
C ILE A 84 9.10 5.68 4.25
N SER A 85 9.69 6.12 3.14
CA SER A 85 10.04 7.52 2.94
C SER A 85 8.80 8.42 2.95
N ALA A 86 7.73 7.99 2.29
CA ALA A 86 6.46 8.70 2.29
C ALA A 86 5.84 8.77 3.69
N LEU A 87 6.05 7.74 4.51
CA LEU A 87 5.62 7.74 5.90
C LEU A 87 6.29 8.86 6.69
N GLY A 88 7.56 9.13 6.43
CA GLY A 88 8.27 10.27 7.01
C GLY A 88 7.60 11.60 6.65
N SER A 89 7.24 11.77 5.39
CA SER A 89 6.52 12.96 4.92
C SER A 89 5.15 13.09 5.58
N LEU A 90 4.43 11.98 5.75
CA LEU A 90 3.15 11.97 6.46
C LEU A 90 3.32 12.40 7.91
N MET A 91 4.34 11.90 8.60
CA MET A 91 4.61 12.27 9.99
C MET A 91 4.89 13.76 10.14
N GLU A 92 5.63 14.37 9.21
CA GLU A 92 5.88 15.80 9.19
C GLU A 92 4.57 16.59 9.01
N ARG A 93 3.71 16.15 8.10
CA ARG A 93 2.41 16.75 7.84
C ARG A 93 1.52 16.71 9.09
N LEU A 94 1.46 15.57 9.78
CA LEU A 94 0.66 15.41 11.00
C LEU A 94 1.21 16.25 12.14
N ARG A 95 2.53 16.35 12.25
CA ARG A 95 3.17 17.20 13.26
C ARG A 95 2.87 18.66 13.02
N ALA A 96 2.89 19.12 11.79
CA ALA A 96 2.59 20.51 11.44
C ALA A 96 1.13 20.87 11.68
N ALA A 97 0.22 19.90 11.62
CA ALA A 97 -1.21 20.09 11.85
C ALA A 97 -1.60 20.09 13.33
N ALA A 98 -0.70 19.63 14.20
CA ALA A 98 -0.98 19.51 15.63
C ALA A 98 -0.95 20.87 16.34
#